data_17e2bfc7eeaf31bd319b543f31309ece
#
_entry.id   17e2bfc7eeaf31bd319b543f31309ece
#
_cell.length_a   1.000
_cell.length_b   1.000
_cell.length_c   1.000
_cell.angle_alpha   90.00
_cell.angle_beta   90.00
_cell.angle_gamma   90.00
#
_symmetry.space_group_name_H-M   'P 1'
#
loop_
_entity.id
_entity.type
_entity.pdbx_description
1 polymer ?
#
loop_
_entity_poly.entity_id
_entity_poly.type
_entity_poly.pdbx_seq_one_letter_code
_entity_poly.pdbx_strand_id
1 'polypeptide(L)'
;DYVARNLQCLADDGRHVSIAFQRGGEASVAIPEIMRRRLILTGSTLRPRDVAFKTMVADELARTVWPYVEGGRLKPVIDSIFPLEAAADAHRRMESGEHIGKIVLTMEQNARP
;
A
#
# COMPACT_ATOMS: atom_id res chain seq x y z
N ASP A 1 -5.29 15.35 0.13
CA ASP A 1 -6.71 15.05 -0.11
C ASP A 1 -6.91 14.52 -1.54
N TYR A 2 -6.96 13.19 -1.66
CA TYR A 2 -7.05 12.52 -2.97
C TYR A 2 -8.45 11.96 -3.27
N VAL A 3 -9.34 11.84 -2.28
CA VAL A 3 -10.62 11.14 -2.46
C VAL A 3 -11.46 11.78 -3.57
N ALA A 4 -11.68 13.09 -3.51
CA ALA A 4 -12.46 13.79 -4.53
C ALA A 4 -11.84 13.64 -5.94
N ARG A 5 -10.51 13.74 -6.04
CA ARG A 5 -9.78 13.57 -7.31
C ARG A 5 -9.87 12.13 -7.83
N ASN A 6 -9.75 11.15 -6.94
CA ASN A 6 -9.88 9.74 -7.30
C ASN A 6 -11.27 9.42 -7.82
N LEU A 7 -12.33 10.01 -7.23
CA LEU A 7 -13.69 9.82 -7.74
C LEU A 7 -13.84 10.34 -9.18
N GLN A 8 -13.21 11.45 -9.52
CA GLN A 8 -13.22 11.98 -10.89
C GLN A 8 -12.55 11.04 -11.90
N CYS A 9 -11.54 10.27 -11.48
CA CYS A 9 -10.82 9.33 -12.34
C CYS A 9 -11.57 8.02 -12.58
N LEU A 10 -12.63 7.71 -11.80
CA LEU A 10 -13.40 6.48 -11.98
C LEU A 10 -14.27 6.55 -13.25
N ALA A 11 -14.54 5.40 -13.84
CA ALA A 11 -15.63 5.24 -14.80
C ALA A 11 -16.98 5.19 -14.06
N ASP A 12 -18.08 5.26 -14.79
CA ASP A 12 -19.40 4.96 -14.25
C ASP A 12 -19.41 3.53 -13.67
N ASP A 13 -20.16 3.31 -12.61
CA ASP A 13 -20.18 2.09 -11.81
C ASP A 13 -18.81 1.75 -11.13
N GLY A 14 -17.87 2.71 -11.14
CA GLY A 14 -16.54 2.54 -10.58
C GLY A 14 -16.51 2.43 -9.06
N ARG A 15 -15.43 1.84 -8.53
CA ARG A 15 -15.25 1.60 -7.09
C ARG A 15 -14.00 2.27 -6.57
N HIS A 16 -14.14 3.06 -5.53
CA HIS A 16 -13.07 3.61 -4.71
C HIS A 16 -12.95 2.82 -3.41
N VAL A 17 -11.78 2.24 -3.14
CA VAL A 17 -11.50 1.49 -1.91
C VAL A 17 -10.42 2.22 -1.12
N SER A 18 -10.76 2.74 0.05
CA SER A 18 -9.77 3.32 0.98
C SER A 18 -9.13 2.21 1.79
N ILE A 19 -7.80 2.10 1.74
CA ILE A 19 -7.01 1.10 2.49
C ILE A 19 -6.14 1.72 3.57
N ALA A 20 -5.89 3.02 3.50
CA ALA A 20 -5.12 3.78 4.49
C ALA A 20 -5.42 5.28 4.35
N PHE A 21 -5.10 6.03 5.39
CA PHE A 21 -5.13 7.49 5.39
C PHE A 21 -3.85 8.01 6.03
N GLN A 22 -3.12 8.87 5.33
CA GLN A 22 -1.82 9.41 5.78
C GLN A 22 -1.90 10.89 6.16
N ARG A 23 -2.88 11.62 5.65
CA ARG A 23 -3.05 13.06 5.84
C ARG A 23 -4.43 13.43 6.41
N GLY A 24 -4.94 12.63 7.32
CA GLY A 24 -6.26 12.81 7.92
C GLY A 24 -7.29 11.81 7.42
N GLY A 25 -8.29 11.56 8.25
CA GLY A 25 -9.34 10.56 8.03
C GLY A 25 -10.62 11.12 7.40
N GLU A 26 -10.67 12.41 7.09
CA GLU A 26 -11.88 13.08 6.59
C GLU A 26 -11.69 13.55 5.14
N ALA A 27 -12.76 13.42 4.35
CA ALA A 27 -12.79 13.91 2.98
C ALA A 27 -14.19 14.41 2.61
N SER A 28 -14.25 15.48 1.82
CA SER A 28 -15.50 15.99 1.27
C SER A 28 -15.74 15.37 -0.11
N VAL A 29 -16.97 14.91 -0.33
CA VAL A 29 -17.37 14.27 -1.61
C VAL A 29 -18.70 14.84 -2.11
N ALA A 30 -18.83 14.95 -3.42
CA ALA A 30 -20.06 15.41 -4.08
C ALA A 30 -21.04 14.24 -4.24
N ILE A 31 -22.03 14.15 -3.36
CA ILE A 31 -23.04 13.09 -3.39
C ILE A 31 -23.78 13.02 -4.74
N PRO A 32 -24.19 14.13 -5.38
CA PRO A 32 -24.84 14.05 -6.70
C PRO A 32 -23.99 13.36 -7.77
N GLU A 33 -22.66 13.49 -7.70
CA GLU A 33 -21.77 12.79 -8.63
C GLU A 33 -21.75 11.29 -8.39
N ILE A 34 -21.68 10.88 -7.12
CA ILE A 34 -21.77 9.48 -6.72
C ILE A 34 -23.07 8.85 -7.25
N MET A 35 -24.19 9.54 -7.05
CA MET A 35 -25.51 9.07 -7.50
C MET A 35 -25.60 8.97 -9.03
N ARG A 36 -25.22 10.02 -9.74
CA ARG A 36 -25.32 10.08 -11.21
C ARG A 36 -24.48 8.99 -11.89
N ARG A 37 -23.29 8.71 -11.34
CA ARG A 37 -22.34 7.75 -11.88
C ARG A 37 -22.37 6.38 -11.18
N ARG A 38 -23.28 6.19 -10.23
CA ARG A 38 -23.46 4.93 -9.46
C ARG A 38 -22.15 4.43 -8.82
N LEU A 39 -21.34 5.37 -8.30
CA LEU A 39 -20.05 5.04 -7.72
C LEU A 39 -20.18 4.32 -6.39
N ILE A 40 -19.25 3.41 -6.11
CA ILE A 40 -19.14 2.71 -4.83
C ILE A 40 -17.94 3.26 -4.06
N LEU A 41 -18.21 3.81 -2.86
CA LEU A 41 -17.18 4.18 -1.90
C LEU A 41 -17.17 3.14 -0.79
N THR A 42 -16.01 2.55 -0.55
CA THR A 42 -15.83 1.54 0.49
C THR A 42 -14.42 1.61 1.07
N GLY A 43 -14.16 0.82 2.08
CA GLY A 43 -12.86 0.72 2.72
C GLY A 43 -12.53 -0.71 3.12
N SER A 44 -11.25 -0.98 3.32
CA SER A 44 -10.76 -2.26 3.81
C SER A 44 -9.59 -2.06 4.77
N THR A 45 -9.55 -2.89 5.80
CA THR A 45 -8.42 -2.96 6.74
C THR A 45 -8.19 -4.41 7.16
N LEU A 46 -6.94 -4.79 7.25
CA LEU A 46 -6.56 -6.16 7.62
C LEU A 46 -6.29 -6.31 9.12
N ARG A 47 -5.82 -5.23 9.77
CA ARG A 47 -5.36 -5.29 11.18
C ARG A 47 -6.39 -5.86 12.15
N PRO A 48 -7.67 -5.41 12.15
CA PRO A 48 -8.68 -5.89 13.09
C PRO A 48 -9.34 -7.22 12.67
N ARG A 49 -8.98 -7.78 11.51
CA ARG A 49 -9.54 -9.07 11.07
C ARG A 49 -9.05 -10.20 11.97
N ASP A 50 -9.90 -11.20 12.16
CA ASP A 50 -9.58 -12.40 12.91
C ASP A 50 -8.49 -13.26 12.25
N VAL A 51 -7.99 -14.23 12.99
CA VAL A 51 -6.91 -15.10 12.51
C VAL A 51 -7.38 -15.95 11.34
N ALA A 52 -8.61 -16.45 11.36
CA ALA A 52 -9.14 -17.31 10.29
C ALA A 52 -9.15 -16.57 8.95
N PHE A 53 -9.62 -15.33 8.92
CA PHE A 53 -9.59 -14.50 7.72
C PHE A 53 -8.15 -14.24 7.23
N LYS A 54 -7.23 -13.93 8.16
CA LYS A 54 -5.83 -13.69 7.81
C LYS A 54 -5.15 -14.95 7.26
N THR A 55 -5.44 -16.11 7.84
CA THR A 55 -4.95 -17.40 7.33
C THR A 55 -5.45 -17.66 5.92
N MET A 56 -6.75 -17.51 5.67
CA MET A 56 -7.31 -17.67 4.33
C MET A 56 -6.60 -16.78 3.29
N VAL A 57 -6.35 -15.51 3.62
CA VAL A 57 -5.63 -14.59 2.73
C VAL A 57 -4.17 -15.05 2.53
N ALA A 58 -3.49 -15.48 3.60
CA ALA A 58 -2.10 -15.95 3.51
C ALA A 58 -1.99 -17.21 2.64
N ASP A 59 -2.87 -18.18 2.81
CA ASP A 59 -2.91 -19.42 2.02
C ASP A 59 -3.14 -19.12 0.54
N GLU A 60 -4.08 -18.21 0.25
CA GLU A 60 -4.34 -17.81 -1.14
C GLU A 60 -3.14 -17.07 -1.76
N LEU A 61 -2.45 -16.21 -1.02
CA LEU A 61 -1.22 -15.55 -1.48
C LEU A 61 -0.10 -16.58 -1.72
N ALA A 62 0.07 -17.55 -0.80
CA ALA A 62 1.07 -18.60 -0.96
C ALA A 62 0.80 -19.44 -2.23
N ARG A 63 -0.46 -19.74 -2.50
CA ARG A 63 -0.86 -20.54 -3.64
C ARG A 63 -0.77 -19.79 -4.98
N THR A 64 -1.18 -18.52 -5.02
CA THR A 64 -1.38 -17.81 -6.29
C THR A 64 -0.29 -16.80 -6.61
N VAL A 65 0.33 -16.17 -5.60
CA VAL A 65 1.29 -15.08 -5.78
C VAL A 65 2.74 -15.56 -5.54
N TRP A 66 2.95 -16.39 -4.54
CA TRP A 66 4.29 -16.80 -4.13
C TRP A 66 5.12 -17.47 -5.24
N PRO A 67 4.55 -18.30 -6.12
CA PRO A 67 5.29 -18.86 -7.26
C PRO A 67 5.86 -17.81 -8.21
N TYR A 68 5.24 -16.64 -8.33
CA TYR A 68 5.78 -15.54 -9.13
C TYR A 68 6.96 -14.84 -8.45
N VAL A 69 6.95 -14.80 -7.11
CA VAL A 69 8.08 -14.27 -6.32
C VAL A 69 9.28 -15.23 -6.46
N GLU A 70 9.09 -16.52 -6.24
CA GLU A 70 10.13 -17.55 -6.36
C GLU A 70 10.70 -17.63 -7.77
N GLY A 71 9.85 -17.53 -8.78
CA GLY A 71 10.24 -17.46 -10.19
C GLY A 71 10.83 -16.12 -10.63
N GLY A 72 10.99 -15.15 -9.72
CA GLY A 72 11.58 -13.84 -9.99
C GLY A 72 10.76 -12.94 -10.91
N ARG A 73 9.50 -13.30 -11.21
CA ARG A 73 8.58 -12.49 -12.04
C ARG A 73 7.93 -11.36 -11.26
N LEU A 74 7.84 -11.48 -9.94
CA LEU A 74 7.39 -10.44 -9.02
C LEU A 74 8.54 -10.11 -8.07
N LYS A 75 9.04 -8.88 -8.14
CA LYS A 75 10.13 -8.39 -7.29
C LYS A 75 9.76 -7.04 -6.67
N PRO A 76 10.08 -6.80 -5.40
CA PRO A 76 9.97 -5.47 -4.83
C PRO A 76 11.00 -4.54 -5.49
N VAL A 77 10.60 -3.30 -5.71
CA VAL A 77 11.56 -2.23 -6.05
C VAL A 77 12.22 -1.80 -4.75
N ILE A 78 13.55 -1.88 -4.67
CA ILE A 78 14.34 -1.43 -3.53
C ILE A 78 14.95 -0.08 -3.89
N ASP A 79 14.60 0.96 -3.12
CA ASP A 79 15.17 2.30 -3.26
C ASP A 79 16.56 2.36 -2.62
N SER A 80 16.65 1.92 -1.36
CA SER A 80 17.88 2.00 -0.58
C SER A 80 17.93 0.94 0.52
N ILE A 81 19.15 0.60 0.91
CA ILE A 81 19.43 -0.35 1.98
C ILE A 81 20.30 0.36 3.02
N PHE A 82 19.92 0.29 4.28
CA PHE A 82 20.66 0.84 5.41
C PHE A 82 20.96 -0.26 6.40
N PRO A 83 22.13 -0.21 7.08
CA PRO A 83 22.36 -1.04 8.25
C PRO A 83 21.37 -0.62 9.37
N LEU A 84 21.03 -1.54 10.26
CA LEU A 84 20.06 -1.27 11.33
C LEU A 84 20.47 -0.09 12.22
N GLU A 85 21.76 0.10 12.44
CA GLU A 85 22.33 1.21 13.21
C GLU A 85 22.05 2.58 12.57
N ALA A 86 21.85 2.60 11.25
CA ALA A 86 21.51 3.81 10.50
C ALA A 86 19.97 3.95 10.27
N ALA A 87 19.14 3.33 11.09
CA ALA A 87 17.67 3.40 10.98
C ALA A 87 17.15 4.85 10.96
N ALA A 88 17.78 5.79 11.68
CA ALA A 88 17.42 7.20 11.67
C ALA A 88 17.59 7.83 10.27
N ASP A 89 18.62 7.43 9.52
CA ASP A 89 18.84 7.90 8.15
C ASP A 89 17.79 7.33 7.19
N ALA A 90 17.44 6.05 7.36
CA ALA A 90 16.37 5.40 6.63
C ALA A 90 15.01 6.10 6.85
N HIS A 91 14.71 6.49 8.09
CA HIS A 91 13.51 7.28 8.40
C HIS A 91 13.54 8.65 7.72
N ARG A 92 14.66 9.37 7.77
CA ARG A 92 14.81 10.65 7.07
C ARG A 92 14.59 10.50 5.57
N ARG A 93 15.13 9.44 4.96
CA ARG A 93 14.92 9.13 3.54
C ARG A 93 13.44 8.88 3.23
N MET A 94 12.75 8.14 4.09
CA MET A 94 11.32 7.88 3.93
C MET A 94 10.49 9.17 4.06
N GLU A 95 10.80 10.00 5.05
CA GLU A 95 10.08 11.24 5.34
C GLU A 95 10.29 12.32 4.26
N SER A 96 11.42 12.31 3.56
CA SER A 96 11.67 13.22 2.43
C SER A 96 10.68 13.02 1.28
N GLY A 97 10.06 11.84 1.17
CA GLY A 97 9.13 11.50 0.09
C GLY A 97 9.79 11.32 -1.29
N GLU A 98 11.11 11.31 -1.36
CA GLU A 98 11.88 11.18 -2.62
C GLU A 98 12.15 9.72 -3.01
N HIS A 99 11.91 8.78 -2.10
CA HIS A 99 12.14 7.35 -2.35
C HIS A 99 11.10 6.76 -3.30
N ILE A 100 11.53 5.81 -4.13
CA ILE A 100 10.65 5.03 -5.01
C ILE A 100 10.81 3.55 -4.68
N GLY A 101 9.79 2.96 -4.06
CA GLY A 101 9.80 1.56 -3.65
C GLY A 101 10.02 1.40 -2.15
N LYS A 102 10.85 0.42 -1.76
CA LYS A 102 11.07 0.03 -0.37
C LYS A 102 12.43 0.47 0.14
N ILE A 103 12.49 0.93 1.37
CA ILE A 103 13.71 1.14 2.14
C ILE A 103 13.89 -0.07 3.04
N VAL A 104 15.04 -0.71 3.00
CA VAL A 104 15.33 -1.94 3.73
C VAL A 104 16.37 -1.67 4.81
N LEU A 105 16.16 -2.22 6.01
CA LEU A 105 17.17 -2.27 7.06
C LEU A 105 17.76 -3.68 7.10
N THR A 106 19.07 -3.78 7.18
CA THR A 106 19.79 -5.06 7.28
C THR A 106 20.47 -5.21 8.63
N MET A 107 20.55 -6.45 9.11
CA MET A 107 21.30 -6.83 10.32
C MET A 107 22.79 -7.09 10.04
N GLU A 108 23.15 -7.19 8.76
CA GLU A 108 24.53 -7.45 8.35
C GLU A 108 25.33 -6.16 8.25
N GLN A 109 26.51 -6.11 8.89
CA GLN A 109 27.42 -4.96 8.86
C GLN A 109 28.08 -4.71 7.49
N ASN A 110 27.87 -5.55 6.47
CA ASN A 110 28.56 -5.54 5.19
C ASN A 110 27.64 -5.60 3.96
N ALA A 111 26.47 -4.98 3.96
CA ALA A 111 25.77 -4.70 2.71
C ALA A 111 26.47 -3.52 2.00
N ARG A 112 27.60 -3.78 1.33
CA ARG A 112 28.17 -2.86 0.33
C ARG A 112 27.29 -2.91 -0.92
N PRO A 113 27.08 -1.77 -1.57
CA PRO A 113 26.31 -1.68 -2.82
C PRO A 113 26.95 -2.46 -3.96
#